data_9773329994fb1e1b7ca8f94837ad0c2b
#
_entry.id   9773329994fb1e1b7ca8f94837ad0c2b
#
_cell.length_a   1.000
_cell.length_b   1.000
_cell.length_c   1.000
_cell.angle_alpha   90.00
_cell.angle_beta   90.00
_cell.angle_gamma   90.00
#
_symmetry.space_group_name_H-M   'P 1'
#
loop_
_entity.id
_entity.type
_entity.pdbx_description
1 polymer ?
#
loop_
_entity_poly.entity_id
_entity_poly.type
_entity_poly.pdbx_seq_one_letter_code
_entity_poly.pdbx_strand_id
1 'polypeptide(L)'
;MKYDEQNGKIQKKKKLLVTASTFPRWEGDTEPRFVLDLSSHMTDEFDVTVLVPASPGAKDTEVMDGVKVIRYHYFPIHKWETLCYPGAIVPRIKEKKVRILLVPFLFISLYFKLWRILPEYDIVHAHWLIPQGIVQSFFKKPYIVTGHGGDVTSLNKGIIKKLKVRCLKKASHVTVVSNYLKERVEELASHEIEEPSVISMGVDTSKFGKQYRVENYFNQGDKKVVLFVGRLAEKKGVTYLIEAMKSVDAILVIVGDGPLHDKLVEQAKEQGNKIRFVGSKTHEELKTIYASADIFVAPSITAKDGDQEGLGLVMLEAFASGLPVIASRSGGIVDLVKDSINGCLVEEKDIKGIANKINIVLNNERIYN
;
A
#
# COMPACT_ATOMS: atom_id res chain seq x y z
N MET A 1 7.09 3.02 -29.10
CA MET A 1 7.74 3.99 -30.03
C MET A 1 6.68 5.00 -30.37
N LYS A 2 6.88 6.29 -30.03
CA LYS A 2 5.98 7.37 -30.49
C LYS A 2 6.51 7.92 -31.81
N TYR A 3 5.63 8.10 -32.79
CA TYR A 3 5.91 8.78 -34.03
C TYR A 3 5.71 10.28 -33.80
N ASP A 4 6.77 11.07 -33.93
CA ASP A 4 6.70 12.53 -33.87
C ASP A 4 6.32 13.03 -35.26
N GLU A 5 5.05 13.37 -35.45
CA GLU A 5 4.50 13.87 -36.71
C GLU A 5 5.14 15.18 -37.18
N GLN A 6 5.74 15.98 -36.25
CA GLN A 6 6.41 17.25 -36.60
C GLN A 6 7.83 17.07 -37.13
N ASN A 7 8.52 16.01 -36.75
CA ASN A 7 9.92 15.78 -37.11
C ASN A 7 10.17 14.50 -37.92
N GLY A 8 9.13 13.68 -38.21
CA GLY A 8 9.26 12.46 -39.00
C GLY A 8 10.18 11.40 -38.41
N LYS A 9 10.48 11.45 -37.10
CA LYS A 9 11.42 10.53 -36.43
C LYS A 9 10.70 9.70 -35.38
N ILE A 10 11.03 8.42 -35.34
CA ILE A 10 10.63 7.54 -34.27
C ILE A 10 11.44 7.90 -33.02
N GLN A 11 10.82 8.54 -32.04
CA GLN A 11 11.47 8.88 -30.79
C GLN A 11 11.60 7.64 -29.92
N LYS A 12 12.81 7.25 -29.57
CA LYS A 12 13.08 6.16 -28.64
C LYS A 12 12.59 6.54 -27.25
N LYS A 13 11.74 5.73 -26.63
CA LYS A 13 11.29 5.97 -25.25
C LYS A 13 12.50 6.06 -24.32
N LYS A 14 12.46 7.01 -23.38
CA LYS A 14 13.45 7.08 -22.29
C LYS A 14 13.34 5.85 -21.40
N LYS A 15 14.46 5.37 -20.88
CA LYS A 15 14.51 4.22 -19.99
C LYS A 15 14.33 4.65 -18.56
N LEU A 16 13.25 4.16 -17.94
CA LEU A 16 12.90 4.39 -16.54
C LEU A 16 13.22 3.16 -15.69
N LEU A 17 14.02 3.34 -14.65
CA LEU A 17 14.22 2.33 -13.61
C LEU A 17 13.34 2.65 -12.41
N VAL A 18 12.39 1.80 -12.11
CA VAL A 18 11.59 1.85 -10.88
C VAL A 18 12.23 0.94 -9.84
N THR A 19 12.42 1.41 -8.62
CA THR A 19 12.95 0.59 -7.51
C THR A 19 11.94 0.50 -6.39
N ALA A 20 11.70 -0.72 -5.87
CA ALA A 20 10.71 -0.97 -4.82
C ALA A 20 11.16 -2.10 -3.88
N SER A 21 10.58 -2.16 -2.67
CA SER A 21 10.80 -3.27 -1.72
C SER A 21 9.59 -4.19 -1.59
N THR A 22 8.38 -3.70 -1.88
CA THR A 22 7.14 -4.48 -1.90
C THR A 22 6.64 -4.55 -3.34
N PHE A 23 6.46 -5.76 -3.86
CA PHE A 23 6.08 -6.00 -5.25
C PHE A 23 5.55 -7.44 -5.38
N PRO A 24 4.63 -7.75 -6.30
CA PRO A 24 4.18 -9.11 -6.54
C PRO A 24 5.34 -10.04 -6.90
N ARG A 25 5.34 -11.24 -6.33
CA ARG A 25 6.36 -12.27 -6.60
C ARG A 25 6.10 -12.99 -7.91
N TRP A 26 4.82 -13.14 -8.26
CA TRP A 26 4.30 -13.77 -9.47
C TRP A 26 2.89 -13.25 -9.78
N GLU A 27 2.37 -13.63 -10.91
CA GLU A 27 0.97 -13.34 -11.27
C GLU A 27 0.01 -14.06 -10.30
N GLY A 28 -1.01 -13.33 -9.80
CA GLY A 28 -1.95 -13.84 -8.80
C GLY A 28 -1.40 -13.85 -7.36
N ASP A 29 -0.28 -13.18 -7.09
CA ASP A 29 0.21 -13.01 -5.72
C ASP A 29 -0.73 -12.10 -4.90
N THR A 30 -0.71 -12.29 -3.58
CA THR A 30 -1.46 -11.47 -2.62
C THR A 30 -0.72 -10.20 -2.19
N GLU A 31 0.53 -10.01 -2.63
CA GLU A 31 1.29 -8.79 -2.36
C GLU A 31 0.70 -7.58 -3.11
N PRO A 32 0.79 -6.37 -2.55
CA PRO A 32 0.25 -5.16 -3.17
C PRO A 32 0.82 -4.90 -4.57
N ARG A 33 -0.07 -4.62 -5.54
CA ARG A 33 0.28 -4.42 -6.94
C ARG A 33 0.53 -2.96 -7.32
N PHE A 34 0.26 -1.99 -6.46
CA PHE A 34 0.22 -0.57 -6.83
C PHE A 34 1.49 -0.05 -7.53
N VAL A 35 2.68 -0.57 -7.19
CA VAL A 35 3.92 -0.22 -7.91
C VAL A 35 3.93 -0.84 -9.31
N LEU A 36 3.46 -2.07 -9.46
CA LEU A 36 3.33 -2.72 -10.76
C LEU A 36 2.29 -2.00 -11.62
N ASP A 37 1.12 -1.72 -11.07
CA ASP A 37 0.02 -1.05 -11.78
C ASP A 37 0.46 0.37 -12.23
N LEU A 38 1.10 1.15 -11.37
CA LEU A 38 1.69 2.43 -11.77
C LEU A 38 2.74 2.27 -12.86
N SER A 39 3.64 1.28 -12.71
CA SER A 39 4.72 1.03 -13.68
C SER A 39 4.17 0.62 -15.04
N SER A 40 3.11 -0.18 -15.09
CA SER A 40 2.48 -0.62 -16.34
C SER A 40 1.85 0.56 -17.10
N HIS A 41 1.18 1.49 -16.40
CA HIS A 41 0.62 2.70 -17.03
C HIS A 41 1.70 3.67 -17.54
N MET A 42 2.92 3.60 -17.02
CA MET A 42 4.04 4.41 -17.54
C MET A 42 4.68 3.82 -18.79
N THR A 43 4.34 2.60 -19.20
CA THR A 43 4.93 1.95 -20.39
C THR A 43 4.58 2.63 -21.70
N ASP A 44 3.52 3.44 -21.74
CA ASP A 44 3.16 4.25 -22.91
C ASP A 44 4.21 5.31 -23.21
N GLU A 45 4.86 5.89 -22.19
CA GLU A 45 5.81 6.96 -22.31
C GLU A 45 7.28 6.51 -22.16
N PHE A 46 7.52 5.46 -21.36
CA PHE A 46 8.84 4.99 -20.98
C PHE A 46 9.07 3.52 -21.34
N ASP A 47 10.33 3.14 -21.50
CA ASP A 47 10.80 1.75 -21.42
C ASP A 47 11.06 1.45 -19.94
N VAL A 48 10.08 0.79 -19.31
CA VAL A 48 10.04 0.63 -17.83
C VAL A 48 10.67 -0.70 -17.41
N THR A 49 11.61 -0.60 -16.48
CA THR A 49 12.13 -1.77 -15.75
C THR A 49 11.95 -1.57 -14.26
N VAL A 50 11.43 -2.58 -13.56
CA VAL A 50 11.30 -2.58 -12.11
C VAL A 50 12.37 -3.45 -11.48
N LEU A 51 13.11 -2.90 -10.51
CA LEU A 51 14.12 -3.60 -9.72
C LEU A 51 13.63 -3.79 -8.28
N VAL A 52 13.52 -5.05 -7.86
CA VAL A 52 13.00 -5.44 -6.54
C VAL A 52 13.87 -6.52 -5.89
N PRO A 53 13.82 -6.70 -4.56
CA PRO A 53 14.52 -7.80 -3.91
C PRO A 53 13.96 -9.16 -4.36
N ALA A 54 14.83 -10.15 -4.44
CA ALA A 54 14.44 -11.52 -4.68
C ALA A 54 13.62 -12.10 -3.52
N SER A 55 12.79 -13.09 -3.84
CA SER A 55 12.01 -13.87 -2.89
C SER A 55 12.06 -15.34 -3.29
N PRO A 56 12.11 -16.27 -2.34
CA PRO A 56 12.03 -17.69 -2.67
C PRO A 56 10.83 -18.03 -3.54
N GLY A 57 11.06 -18.73 -4.64
CA GLY A 57 10.04 -19.15 -5.62
C GLY A 57 9.73 -18.12 -6.72
N ALA A 58 10.18 -16.87 -6.60
CA ALA A 58 10.03 -15.87 -7.65
C ALA A 58 11.14 -16.02 -8.72
N LYS A 59 10.82 -15.68 -9.97
CA LYS A 59 11.80 -15.64 -11.07
C LYS A 59 12.74 -14.44 -10.93
N ASP A 60 14.02 -14.61 -11.27
CA ASP A 60 15.00 -13.51 -11.22
C ASP A 60 14.71 -12.41 -12.26
N THR A 61 14.13 -12.81 -13.39
CA THR A 61 13.71 -11.87 -14.44
C THR A 61 12.47 -12.40 -15.13
N GLU A 62 11.49 -11.52 -15.33
CA GLU A 62 10.27 -11.81 -16.07
C GLU A 62 9.63 -10.53 -16.62
N VAL A 63 8.54 -10.66 -17.36
CA VAL A 63 7.68 -9.54 -17.77
C VAL A 63 6.32 -9.72 -17.09
N MET A 64 5.86 -8.70 -16.40
CA MET A 64 4.55 -8.64 -15.76
C MET A 64 3.83 -7.37 -16.24
N ASP A 65 2.62 -7.51 -16.77
CA ASP A 65 1.81 -6.40 -17.31
C ASP A 65 2.60 -5.44 -18.24
N GLY A 66 3.44 -6.01 -19.11
CA GLY A 66 4.29 -5.25 -20.06
C GLY A 66 5.56 -4.64 -19.43
N VAL A 67 5.76 -4.77 -18.13
CA VAL A 67 6.90 -4.24 -17.39
C VAL A 67 7.98 -5.31 -17.21
N LYS A 68 9.23 -4.98 -17.55
CA LYS A 68 10.38 -5.84 -17.24
C LYS A 68 10.67 -5.80 -15.74
N VAL A 69 10.64 -6.95 -15.08
CA VAL A 69 10.95 -7.09 -13.65
C VAL A 69 12.29 -7.78 -13.48
N ILE A 70 13.17 -7.19 -12.68
CA ILE A 70 14.47 -7.76 -12.29
C ILE A 70 14.48 -7.91 -10.79
N ARG A 71 14.77 -9.13 -10.30
CA ARG A 71 14.92 -9.39 -8.87
C ARG A 71 16.38 -9.58 -8.51
N TYR A 72 16.86 -8.87 -7.50
CA TYR A 72 18.25 -9.01 -7.03
C TYR A 72 18.31 -9.80 -5.75
N HIS A 73 19.20 -10.80 -5.73
CA HIS A 73 19.52 -11.53 -4.53
C HIS A 73 20.33 -10.67 -3.56
N TYR A 74 19.98 -10.75 -2.30
CA TYR A 74 20.64 -9.95 -1.26
C TYR A 74 21.30 -10.77 -0.17
N PHE A 75 21.22 -12.11 -0.24
CA PHE A 75 21.91 -13.00 0.67
C PHE A 75 22.42 -14.26 -0.04
N PRO A 76 23.64 -14.77 0.30
CA PRO A 76 24.20 -15.93 -0.39
C PRO A 76 23.34 -17.19 -0.30
N ILE A 77 22.59 -17.34 0.80
CA ILE A 77 21.65 -18.46 0.98
C ILE A 77 20.25 -17.94 0.65
N HIS A 78 19.83 -18.08 -0.61
CA HIS A 78 18.60 -17.50 -1.17
C HIS A 78 17.33 -17.86 -0.36
N LYS A 79 17.25 -19.07 0.20
CA LYS A 79 16.13 -19.48 1.07
C LYS A 79 15.98 -18.63 2.35
N TRP A 80 16.99 -17.85 2.70
CA TRP A 80 16.95 -16.93 3.84
C TRP A 80 16.56 -15.51 3.44
N GLU A 81 16.32 -15.24 2.19
CA GLU A 81 15.86 -13.94 1.67
C GLU A 81 14.39 -13.69 2.06
N THR A 82 14.12 -13.62 3.37
CA THR A 82 12.79 -13.51 3.97
C THR A 82 12.51 -12.14 4.58
N LEU A 83 13.34 -11.12 4.26
CA LEU A 83 13.23 -9.79 4.84
C LEU A 83 12.12 -8.95 4.18
N CYS A 84 11.95 -9.07 2.86
CA CYS A 84 11.05 -8.22 2.08
C CYS A 84 9.71 -8.90 1.76
N TYR A 85 9.56 -10.19 2.02
CA TYR A 85 8.36 -10.96 1.69
C TYR A 85 8.02 -12.00 2.77
N PRO A 86 6.70 -12.26 2.99
CA PRO A 86 5.58 -11.45 2.59
C PRO A 86 5.50 -10.14 3.37
N GLY A 87 5.03 -9.08 2.72
CA GLY A 87 4.82 -7.77 3.35
C GLY A 87 6.09 -6.92 3.50
N ALA A 88 6.02 -5.88 4.35
CA ALA A 88 7.05 -4.87 4.47
C ALA A 88 8.19 -5.27 5.43
N ILE A 89 9.39 -4.69 5.25
CA ILE A 89 10.62 -5.00 5.98
C ILE A 89 10.47 -4.89 7.50
N VAL A 90 9.95 -3.76 8.01
CA VAL A 90 9.85 -3.51 9.46
C VAL A 90 8.96 -4.53 10.17
N PRO A 91 7.75 -4.83 9.69
CA PRO A 91 6.95 -5.92 10.22
C PRO A 91 7.67 -7.28 10.24
N ARG A 92 8.40 -7.62 9.18
CA ARG A 92 9.15 -8.87 9.10
C ARG A 92 10.26 -8.97 10.16
N ILE A 93 10.93 -7.85 10.46
CA ILE A 93 11.91 -7.79 11.56
C ILE A 93 11.21 -7.94 12.92
N LYS A 94 10.03 -7.32 13.12
CA LYS A 94 9.26 -7.47 14.37
C LYS A 94 8.82 -8.92 14.62
N GLU A 95 8.47 -9.67 13.58
CA GLU A 95 8.11 -11.11 13.67
C GLU A 95 9.31 -11.98 14.11
N LYS A 96 10.47 -11.75 13.48
CA LYS A 96 11.71 -12.48 13.81
C LYS A 96 12.89 -11.50 13.86
N LYS A 97 13.32 -11.11 15.04
CA LYS A 97 14.38 -10.11 15.27
C LYS A 97 15.69 -10.43 14.55
N VAL A 98 16.02 -11.72 14.38
CA VAL A 98 17.23 -12.16 13.65
C VAL A 98 17.29 -11.63 12.21
N ARG A 99 16.17 -11.35 11.59
CA ARG A 99 16.11 -10.78 10.22
C ARG A 99 16.77 -9.40 10.11
N ILE A 100 17.01 -8.70 11.21
CA ILE A 100 17.75 -7.43 11.22
C ILE A 100 19.15 -7.60 10.65
N LEU A 101 19.75 -8.79 10.80
CA LEU A 101 21.07 -9.11 10.25
C LEU A 101 21.09 -9.13 8.71
N LEU A 102 19.93 -9.27 8.05
CA LEU A 102 19.82 -9.23 6.59
C LEU A 102 19.79 -7.80 6.05
N VAL A 103 19.51 -6.80 6.90
CA VAL A 103 19.37 -5.40 6.47
C VAL A 103 20.65 -4.86 5.81
N PRO A 104 21.86 -5.00 6.38
CA PRO A 104 23.09 -4.56 5.71
C PRO A 104 23.28 -5.21 4.34
N PHE A 105 23.00 -6.50 4.22
CA PHE A 105 23.10 -7.23 2.95
C PHE A 105 22.13 -6.68 1.90
N LEU A 106 20.89 -6.37 2.29
CA LEU A 106 19.91 -5.76 1.39
C LEU A 106 20.42 -4.43 0.83
N PHE A 107 20.97 -3.55 1.68
CA PHE A 107 21.50 -2.25 1.26
C PHE A 107 22.72 -2.39 0.35
N ILE A 108 23.66 -3.26 0.71
CA ILE A 108 24.88 -3.51 -0.05
C ILE A 108 24.56 -4.10 -1.42
N SER A 109 23.69 -5.11 -1.47
CA SER A 109 23.30 -5.76 -2.71
C SER A 109 22.55 -4.82 -3.63
N LEU A 110 21.62 -3.99 -3.10
CA LEU A 110 20.94 -2.95 -3.87
C LEU A 110 21.95 -1.94 -4.43
N TYR A 111 22.93 -1.50 -3.62
CA TYR A 111 23.97 -0.56 -4.08
C TYR A 111 24.77 -1.14 -5.25
N PHE A 112 25.30 -2.35 -5.15
CA PHE A 112 26.08 -2.96 -6.24
C PHE A 112 25.22 -3.28 -7.46
N LYS A 113 23.96 -3.68 -7.26
CA LYS A 113 23.04 -3.89 -8.39
C LYS A 113 22.76 -2.60 -9.13
N LEU A 114 22.48 -1.51 -8.42
CA LEU A 114 22.28 -0.17 -9.00
C LEU A 114 23.57 0.31 -9.69
N TRP A 115 24.72 0.21 -9.04
CA TRP A 115 26.00 0.60 -9.63
C TRP A 115 26.22 -0.04 -11.01
N ARG A 116 25.83 -1.31 -11.16
CA ARG A 116 26.00 -2.06 -12.40
C ARG A 116 25.01 -1.65 -13.50
N ILE A 117 23.73 -1.42 -13.14
CA ILE A 117 22.68 -1.25 -14.16
C ILE A 117 22.31 0.22 -14.46
N LEU A 118 22.54 1.14 -13.52
CA LEU A 118 22.17 2.56 -13.68
C LEU A 118 22.67 3.23 -14.96
N PRO A 119 23.85 2.90 -15.52
CA PRO A 119 24.28 3.49 -16.80
C PRO A 119 23.30 3.27 -17.96
N GLU A 120 22.50 2.21 -17.91
CA GLU A 120 21.56 1.85 -18.97
C GLU A 120 20.24 2.65 -18.93
N TYR A 121 19.97 3.39 -17.85
CA TYR A 121 18.71 4.10 -17.61
C TYR A 121 18.91 5.61 -17.65
N ASP A 122 17.86 6.35 -18.02
CA ASP A 122 17.86 7.80 -18.09
C ASP A 122 17.47 8.45 -16.76
N ILE A 123 16.48 7.88 -16.08
CA ILE A 123 15.91 8.36 -14.82
C ILE A 123 15.54 7.19 -13.90
N VAL A 124 15.49 7.48 -12.60
CA VAL A 124 15.06 6.51 -11.57
C VAL A 124 13.83 7.02 -10.84
N HIS A 125 12.88 6.13 -10.56
CA HIS A 125 11.78 6.37 -9.62
C HIS A 125 11.94 5.44 -8.42
N ALA A 126 12.33 5.98 -7.28
CA ALA A 126 12.51 5.22 -6.05
C ALA A 126 11.22 5.26 -5.21
N HIS A 127 10.55 4.12 -5.07
CA HIS A 127 9.46 3.98 -4.12
C HIS A 127 10.03 3.64 -2.74
N TRP A 128 9.60 4.40 -1.74
CA TRP A 128 10.09 4.47 -0.37
C TRP A 128 11.46 5.15 -0.20
N LEU A 129 11.58 5.96 0.84
CA LEU A 129 12.85 6.57 1.23
C LEU A 129 13.88 5.50 1.63
N ILE A 130 13.43 4.42 2.27
CA ILE A 130 14.26 3.33 2.80
C ILE A 130 13.82 1.99 2.21
N PRO A 131 14.73 1.20 1.65
CA PRO A 131 16.15 1.46 1.38
C PRO A 131 16.41 2.18 0.05
N GLN A 132 15.42 2.23 -0.87
CA GLN A 132 15.60 2.59 -2.28
C GLN A 132 16.14 4.01 -2.44
N GLY A 133 15.45 5.00 -1.89
CA GLY A 133 15.85 6.41 -1.99
C GLY A 133 17.21 6.67 -1.34
N ILE A 134 17.47 6.09 -0.13
CA ILE A 134 18.76 6.23 0.53
C ILE A 134 19.88 5.71 -0.38
N VAL A 135 19.77 4.49 -0.91
CA VAL A 135 20.81 3.91 -1.76
C VAL A 135 20.96 4.69 -3.05
N GLN A 136 19.86 5.11 -3.69
CA GLN A 136 19.88 5.91 -4.89
C GLN A 136 20.62 7.24 -4.67
N SER A 137 20.52 7.85 -3.49
CA SER A 137 21.18 9.14 -3.17
C SER A 137 22.72 9.11 -3.23
N PHE A 138 23.35 7.95 -3.31
CA PHE A 138 24.79 7.81 -3.50
C PHE A 138 25.23 7.90 -4.97
N PHE A 139 24.29 7.88 -5.91
CA PHE A 139 24.54 7.99 -7.34
C PHE A 139 24.18 9.37 -7.89
N LYS A 140 24.76 9.75 -9.03
CA LYS A 140 24.49 11.03 -9.69
C LYS A 140 23.30 10.98 -10.67
N LYS A 141 22.73 9.78 -10.91
CA LYS A 141 21.58 9.62 -11.80
C LYS A 141 20.38 10.39 -11.24
N PRO A 142 19.69 11.22 -12.06
CA PRO A 142 18.48 11.91 -11.64
C PRO A 142 17.42 10.93 -11.15
N TYR A 143 16.73 11.29 -10.06
CA TYR A 143 15.69 10.43 -9.52
C TYR A 143 14.57 11.20 -8.85
N ILE A 144 13.38 10.60 -8.91
CA ILE A 144 12.22 10.96 -8.11
C ILE A 144 12.15 9.97 -6.94
N VAL A 145 11.76 10.45 -5.76
CA VAL A 145 11.48 9.57 -4.62
C VAL A 145 10.06 9.79 -4.13
N THR A 146 9.31 8.68 -3.93
CA THR A 146 7.95 8.71 -3.39
C THR A 146 7.92 8.13 -1.98
N GLY A 147 7.44 8.95 -1.02
CA GLY A 147 7.16 8.51 0.35
C GLY A 147 5.75 7.91 0.46
N HIS A 148 5.66 6.72 1.09
CA HIS A 148 4.41 5.96 1.16
C HIS A 148 3.79 5.85 2.56
N GLY A 149 4.52 6.18 3.62
CA GLY A 149 4.02 6.09 5.00
C GLY A 149 5.12 5.83 6.01
N GLY A 150 5.25 4.61 6.52
CA GLY A 150 6.22 4.27 7.56
C GLY A 150 7.68 4.57 7.21
N ASP A 151 8.03 4.61 5.94
CA ASP A 151 9.35 5.05 5.45
C ASP A 151 9.61 6.54 5.73
N VAL A 152 8.57 7.35 5.78
CA VAL A 152 8.62 8.77 6.13
C VAL A 152 8.55 8.95 7.65
N THR A 153 7.55 8.33 8.29
CA THR A 153 7.20 8.58 9.70
C THR A 153 8.05 7.83 10.70
N SER A 154 8.64 6.68 10.33
CA SER A 154 9.43 5.83 11.22
C SER A 154 10.93 6.06 11.07
N LEU A 155 11.73 5.61 12.06
CA LEU A 155 13.20 5.63 12.05
C LEU A 155 13.80 7.05 11.84
N ASN A 156 13.18 8.08 12.41
CA ASN A 156 13.58 9.47 12.27
C ASN A 156 14.64 9.91 13.32
N LYS A 157 15.59 9.03 13.65
CA LYS A 157 16.68 9.31 14.62
C LYS A 157 18.04 8.88 14.08
N GLY A 158 19.10 9.49 14.61
CA GLY A 158 20.49 9.11 14.36
C GLY A 158 20.88 9.14 12.87
N ILE A 159 21.66 8.15 12.45
CA ILE A 159 22.21 8.06 11.09
C ILE A 159 21.12 7.86 10.03
N ILE A 160 20.05 7.13 10.34
CA ILE A 160 18.97 6.87 9.40
C ILE A 160 18.24 8.18 9.04
N LYS A 161 17.96 9.05 10.03
CA LYS A 161 17.41 10.39 9.77
C LYS A 161 18.31 11.16 8.81
N LYS A 162 19.63 11.20 9.06
CA LYS A 162 20.59 11.92 8.20
C LYS A 162 20.60 11.39 6.75
N LEU A 163 20.52 10.06 6.58
CA LEU A 163 20.47 9.43 5.27
C LEU A 163 19.15 9.72 4.54
N LYS A 164 18.02 9.74 5.24
CA LYS A 164 16.72 10.13 4.66
C LYS A 164 16.74 11.60 4.21
N VAL A 165 17.22 12.51 5.03
CA VAL A 165 17.37 13.93 4.66
C VAL A 165 18.29 14.09 3.45
N ARG A 166 19.43 13.37 3.41
CA ARG A 166 20.29 13.34 2.22
C ARG A 166 19.53 12.85 0.98
N CYS A 167 18.73 11.79 1.10
CA CYS A 167 17.92 11.28 0.00
C CYS A 167 16.96 12.36 -0.52
N LEU A 168 16.23 13.02 0.36
CA LEU A 168 15.27 14.07 0.02
C LEU A 168 15.96 15.26 -0.66
N LYS A 169 17.09 15.74 -0.12
CA LYS A 169 17.86 16.89 -0.68
C LYS A 169 18.50 16.59 -2.03
N LYS A 170 18.78 15.33 -2.36
CA LYS A 170 19.42 14.93 -3.61
C LYS A 170 18.45 14.47 -4.69
N ALA A 171 17.21 14.23 -4.34
CA ALA A 171 16.18 13.92 -5.32
C ALA A 171 15.95 15.10 -6.27
N SER A 172 15.74 14.82 -7.55
CA SER A 172 15.30 15.83 -8.51
C SER A 172 13.87 16.28 -8.22
N HIS A 173 13.07 15.39 -7.62
CA HIS A 173 11.76 15.73 -7.12
C HIS A 173 11.33 14.75 -6.03
N VAL A 174 10.57 15.24 -5.07
CA VAL A 174 9.99 14.43 -3.98
C VAL A 174 8.48 14.40 -4.16
N THR A 175 7.91 13.19 -4.11
CA THR A 175 6.47 13.00 -4.10
C THR A 175 6.03 12.25 -2.85
N VAL A 176 4.81 12.48 -2.43
CA VAL A 176 4.18 11.78 -1.30
C VAL A 176 2.74 11.47 -1.65
N VAL A 177 2.17 10.47 -0.99
CA VAL A 177 0.83 9.98 -1.35
C VAL A 177 -0.30 10.71 -0.65
N SER A 178 -0.02 11.63 0.32
CA SER A 178 -1.02 12.39 1.06
C SER A 178 -0.44 13.70 1.61
N ASN A 179 -1.31 14.67 1.93
CA ASN A 179 -0.92 15.92 2.60
C ASN A 179 -0.32 15.67 3.98
N TYR A 180 -0.86 14.67 4.70
CA TYR A 180 -0.28 14.22 5.96
C TYR A 180 1.21 13.86 5.79
N LEU A 181 1.57 13.10 4.76
CA LEU A 181 2.97 12.73 4.52
C LEU A 181 3.81 13.90 4.00
N LYS A 182 3.22 14.86 3.28
CA LYS A 182 3.89 16.08 2.86
C LYS A 182 4.43 16.84 4.07
N GLU A 183 3.56 17.12 5.05
CA GLU A 183 3.96 17.78 6.30
C GLU A 183 5.08 17.01 7.02
N ARG A 184 4.97 15.67 7.10
CA ARG A 184 6.01 14.83 7.74
C ARG A 184 7.35 14.87 7.01
N VAL A 185 7.35 14.95 5.68
CA VAL A 185 8.58 15.07 4.86
C VAL A 185 9.22 16.44 5.04
N GLU A 186 8.41 17.50 5.04
CA GLU A 186 8.88 18.88 5.26
C GLU A 186 9.51 19.02 6.66
N GLU A 187 8.84 18.52 7.70
CA GLU A 187 9.40 18.48 9.06
C GLU A 187 10.71 17.66 9.14
N LEU A 188 10.74 16.49 8.49
CA LEU A 188 11.92 15.63 8.47
C LEU A 188 13.12 16.32 7.84
N ALA A 189 12.90 17.07 6.76
CA ALA A 189 13.92 17.83 6.04
C ALA A 189 14.15 19.24 6.60
N SER A 190 13.48 19.62 7.70
CA SER A 190 13.55 20.97 8.31
C SER A 190 13.20 22.07 7.31
N HIS A 191 12.26 21.81 6.38
CA HIS A 191 11.86 22.70 5.28
C HIS A 191 13.00 23.15 4.34
N GLU A 192 14.09 22.38 4.28
CA GLU A 192 15.27 22.68 3.44
C GLU A 192 15.26 21.95 2.07
N ILE A 193 14.11 21.56 1.59
CA ILE A 193 13.88 20.93 0.28
C ILE A 193 12.80 21.70 -0.49
N GLU A 194 12.75 21.50 -1.81
CA GLU A 194 11.59 21.94 -2.58
C GLU A 194 10.31 21.29 -2.07
N GLU A 195 9.20 21.99 -2.17
CA GLU A 195 7.90 21.53 -1.71
C GLU A 195 7.52 20.19 -2.35
N PRO A 196 7.28 19.11 -1.57
CA PRO A 196 6.90 17.83 -2.13
C PRO A 196 5.54 17.89 -2.83
N SER A 197 5.44 17.27 -4.00
CA SER A 197 4.15 17.12 -4.67
C SER A 197 3.33 16.01 -4.04
N VAL A 198 2.06 16.27 -3.75
CA VAL A 198 1.12 15.25 -3.32
C VAL A 198 0.54 14.57 -4.56
N ILE A 199 0.91 13.31 -4.77
CA ILE A 199 0.41 12.47 -5.85
C ILE A 199 -0.14 11.20 -5.23
N SER A 200 -1.46 11.14 -5.06
CA SER A 200 -2.15 9.96 -4.55
C SER A 200 -1.91 8.78 -5.50
N MET A 201 -1.68 7.60 -4.93
CA MET A 201 -1.71 6.37 -5.71
C MET A 201 -3.14 6.14 -6.17
N GLY A 202 -3.30 5.85 -7.45
CA GLY A 202 -4.61 5.56 -8.05
C GLY A 202 -5.07 4.12 -7.84
N VAL A 203 -6.27 3.85 -8.31
CA VAL A 203 -6.83 2.52 -8.50
C VAL A 203 -7.29 2.37 -9.95
N ASP A 204 -7.06 1.21 -10.53
CA ASP A 204 -7.58 0.91 -11.87
C ASP A 204 -9.08 0.61 -11.79
N THR A 205 -9.89 1.61 -12.15
CA THR A 205 -11.35 1.52 -12.11
C THR A 205 -11.93 0.50 -13.09
N SER A 206 -11.16 0.02 -14.06
CA SER A 206 -11.58 -1.08 -14.92
C SER A 206 -11.55 -2.44 -14.23
N LYS A 207 -10.73 -2.56 -13.18
CA LYS A 207 -10.57 -3.79 -12.39
C LYS A 207 -11.54 -3.90 -11.22
N PHE A 208 -12.19 -2.80 -10.81
CA PHE A 208 -13.15 -2.75 -9.71
C PHE A 208 -14.46 -2.16 -10.20
N GLY A 209 -15.59 -2.61 -9.66
CA GLY A 209 -16.89 -2.06 -10.03
C GLY A 209 -18.06 -2.96 -9.62
N LYS A 210 -19.28 -2.37 -9.62
CA LYS A 210 -20.53 -3.06 -9.24
C LYS A 210 -20.86 -4.26 -10.15
N GLN A 211 -20.31 -4.32 -11.37
CA GLN A 211 -20.52 -5.42 -12.32
C GLN A 211 -19.96 -6.77 -11.85
N TYR A 212 -19.06 -6.76 -10.86
CA TYR A 212 -18.50 -7.98 -10.26
C TYR A 212 -19.32 -8.51 -9.08
N ARG A 213 -20.48 -7.89 -8.76
CA ARG A 213 -21.34 -8.32 -7.65
C ARG A 213 -21.91 -9.72 -7.90
N VAL A 214 -21.78 -10.57 -6.90
CA VAL A 214 -22.41 -11.89 -6.82
C VAL A 214 -23.37 -11.90 -5.63
N GLU A 215 -24.63 -12.19 -5.90
CA GLU A 215 -25.64 -12.29 -4.83
C GLU A 215 -25.29 -13.41 -3.86
N ASN A 216 -25.51 -13.15 -2.58
CA ASN A 216 -25.25 -14.08 -1.48
C ASN A 216 -23.82 -14.69 -1.49
N TYR A 217 -22.84 -13.95 -2.03
CA TYR A 217 -21.44 -14.41 -2.16
C TYR A 217 -20.85 -14.92 -0.86
N PHE A 218 -21.22 -14.29 0.25
CA PHE A 218 -20.74 -14.65 1.57
C PHE A 218 -21.68 -15.64 2.31
N ASN A 219 -22.69 -16.22 1.67
CA ASN A 219 -23.72 -17.06 2.31
C ASN A 219 -24.35 -16.35 3.52
N GLN A 220 -24.66 -15.06 3.35
CA GLN A 220 -25.18 -14.19 4.42
C GLN A 220 -26.70 -14.23 4.57
N GLY A 221 -27.42 -14.84 3.62
CA GLY A 221 -28.89 -14.77 3.53
C GLY A 221 -29.33 -13.32 3.32
N ASP A 222 -30.29 -12.85 4.10
CA ASP A 222 -30.81 -11.48 4.03
C ASP A 222 -29.97 -10.44 4.81
N LYS A 223 -28.87 -10.85 5.45
CA LYS A 223 -28.03 -9.95 6.23
C LYS A 223 -27.16 -9.08 5.33
N LYS A 224 -27.02 -7.82 5.70
CA LYS A 224 -26.06 -6.90 5.08
C LYS A 224 -24.62 -7.27 5.46
N VAL A 225 -23.68 -6.89 4.61
CA VAL A 225 -22.25 -7.23 4.73
C VAL A 225 -21.42 -5.97 4.95
N VAL A 226 -20.79 -5.91 6.11
CA VAL A 226 -19.72 -4.98 6.44
C VAL A 226 -18.39 -5.61 6.03
N LEU A 227 -17.59 -4.91 5.24
CA LEU A 227 -16.30 -5.40 4.73
C LEU A 227 -15.14 -4.62 5.36
N PHE A 228 -14.13 -5.34 5.77
CA PHE A 228 -12.80 -4.83 6.05
C PHE A 228 -11.78 -5.57 5.18
N VAL A 229 -10.85 -4.84 4.56
CA VAL A 229 -9.73 -5.40 3.81
C VAL A 229 -8.43 -4.76 4.29
N GLY A 230 -7.45 -5.56 4.65
CA GLY A 230 -6.14 -5.07 5.02
C GLY A 230 -5.34 -5.98 5.93
N ARG A 231 -4.07 -5.61 6.16
CA ARG A 231 -3.20 -6.34 7.09
C ARG A 231 -3.74 -6.24 8.52
N LEU A 232 -3.79 -7.37 9.23
CA LEU A 232 -4.25 -7.42 10.62
C LEU A 232 -3.14 -6.95 11.58
N ALA A 233 -2.93 -5.61 11.63
CA ALA A 233 -1.94 -4.91 12.43
C ALA A 233 -2.60 -3.83 13.28
N GLU A 234 -1.91 -3.37 14.33
CA GLU A 234 -2.44 -2.43 15.33
C GLU A 234 -3.06 -1.19 14.67
N LYS A 235 -2.33 -0.55 13.75
CA LYS A 235 -2.80 0.68 13.09
C LYS A 235 -4.10 0.52 12.28
N LYS A 236 -4.49 -0.69 11.93
CA LYS A 236 -5.73 -0.95 11.19
C LYS A 236 -6.99 -0.98 12.06
N GLY A 237 -6.85 -1.00 13.39
CA GLY A 237 -7.93 -0.78 14.34
C GLY A 237 -9.06 -1.81 14.33
N VAL A 238 -8.86 -3.00 13.74
CA VAL A 238 -9.91 -4.02 13.56
C VAL A 238 -10.57 -4.42 14.89
N THR A 239 -9.84 -4.35 16.00
CA THR A 239 -10.37 -4.62 17.33
C THR A 239 -11.57 -3.74 17.68
N TYR A 240 -11.56 -2.46 17.25
CA TYR A 240 -12.66 -1.51 17.49
C TYR A 240 -13.87 -1.80 16.60
N LEU A 241 -13.62 -2.25 15.36
CA LEU A 241 -14.70 -2.66 14.46
C LEU A 241 -15.40 -3.94 14.99
N ILE A 242 -14.63 -4.95 15.42
CA ILE A 242 -15.19 -6.15 16.03
C ILE A 242 -16.10 -5.78 17.21
N GLU A 243 -15.65 -4.85 18.07
CA GLU A 243 -16.46 -4.41 19.22
C GLU A 243 -17.72 -3.64 18.77
N ALA A 244 -17.62 -2.76 17.79
CA ALA A 244 -18.74 -2.00 17.23
C ALA A 244 -19.82 -2.92 16.65
N MET A 245 -19.43 -4.06 16.06
CA MET A 245 -20.35 -5.02 15.49
C MET A 245 -21.31 -5.66 16.51
N LYS A 246 -21.04 -5.59 17.81
CA LYS A 246 -22.00 -6.04 18.84
C LYS A 246 -23.35 -5.33 18.75
N SER A 247 -23.35 -4.07 18.30
CA SER A 247 -24.55 -3.22 18.20
C SER A 247 -25.04 -3.03 16.74
N VAL A 248 -24.59 -3.86 15.80
CA VAL A 248 -24.94 -3.77 14.37
C VAL A 248 -25.59 -5.07 13.91
N ASP A 249 -26.72 -5.02 13.23
CA ASP A 249 -27.38 -6.22 12.67
C ASP A 249 -26.90 -6.49 11.23
N ALA A 250 -25.64 -6.91 11.09
CA ALA A 250 -25.00 -7.27 9.83
C ALA A 250 -23.91 -8.31 10.10
N ILE A 251 -23.38 -8.94 9.07
CA ILE A 251 -22.16 -9.73 9.18
C ILE A 251 -20.92 -8.87 8.88
N LEU A 252 -19.82 -9.17 9.54
CA LEU A 252 -18.51 -8.59 9.25
C LEU A 252 -17.63 -9.62 8.55
N VAL A 253 -17.16 -9.26 7.35
CA VAL A 253 -16.17 -10.05 6.61
C VAL A 253 -14.82 -9.34 6.73
N ILE A 254 -13.82 -10.03 7.27
CA ILE A 254 -12.46 -9.55 7.46
C ILE A 254 -11.56 -10.28 6.48
N VAL A 255 -11.02 -9.51 5.53
CA VAL A 255 -10.07 -9.99 4.52
C VAL A 255 -8.68 -9.53 4.87
N GLY A 256 -7.74 -10.45 4.89
CA GLY A 256 -6.33 -10.21 5.17
C GLY A 256 -5.78 -11.09 6.26
N ASP A 257 -4.49 -10.92 6.53
CA ASP A 257 -3.75 -11.65 7.55
C ASP A 257 -2.78 -10.69 8.24
N GLY A 258 -2.22 -11.10 9.36
CA GLY A 258 -1.24 -10.29 10.08
C GLY A 258 -1.03 -10.71 11.53
N PRO A 259 -0.13 -10.01 12.24
CA PRO A 259 0.31 -10.39 13.58
C PRO A 259 -0.79 -10.38 14.64
N LEU A 260 -1.92 -9.75 14.39
CA LEU A 260 -3.05 -9.73 15.33
C LEU A 260 -4.13 -10.75 15.01
N HIS A 261 -3.97 -11.60 13.97
CA HIS A 261 -4.99 -12.55 13.52
C HIS A 261 -5.58 -13.36 14.68
N ASP A 262 -4.77 -14.12 15.42
CA ASP A 262 -5.25 -15.01 16.47
C ASP A 262 -5.94 -14.26 17.60
N LYS A 263 -5.42 -13.08 17.96
CA LYS A 263 -6.04 -12.21 18.97
C LYS A 263 -7.41 -11.71 18.52
N LEU A 264 -7.55 -11.32 17.26
CA LEU A 264 -8.82 -10.82 16.72
C LEU A 264 -9.86 -11.96 16.56
N VAL A 265 -9.40 -13.14 16.17
CA VAL A 265 -10.27 -14.36 16.12
C VAL A 265 -10.79 -14.68 17.53
N GLU A 266 -9.91 -14.62 18.54
CA GLU A 266 -10.34 -14.84 19.94
C GLU A 266 -11.37 -13.80 20.40
N GLN A 267 -11.12 -12.51 20.11
CA GLN A 267 -12.07 -11.42 20.42
C GLN A 267 -13.43 -11.62 19.73
N ALA A 268 -13.44 -12.16 18.52
CA ALA A 268 -14.65 -12.36 17.73
C ALA A 268 -15.50 -13.55 18.19
N LYS A 269 -14.97 -14.49 18.97
CA LYS A 269 -15.66 -15.73 19.37
C LYS A 269 -17.03 -15.51 19.98
N GLU A 270 -17.19 -14.48 20.81
CA GLU A 270 -18.47 -14.16 21.47
C GLU A 270 -19.59 -13.81 20.47
N GLN A 271 -19.23 -13.39 19.25
CA GLN A 271 -20.17 -13.00 18.20
C GLN A 271 -20.44 -14.11 17.17
N GLY A 272 -19.80 -15.26 17.33
CA GLY A 272 -20.02 -16.46 16.51
C GLY A 272 -19.87 -16.19 15.01
N ASN A 273 -20.78 -16.72 14.21
CA ASN A 273 -20.75 -16.63 12.75
C ASN A 273 -21.01 -15.22 12.17
N LYS A 274 -21.26 -14.23 13.04
CA LYS A 274 -21.44 -12.83 12.63
C LYS A 274 -20.13 -12.20 12.11
N ILE A 275 -18.98 -12.70 12.59
CA ILE A 275 -17.65 -12.22 12.17
C ILE A 275 -16.92 -13.35 11.47
N ARG A 276 -16.48 -13.09 10.23
CA ARG A 276 -15.86 -14.09 9.37
C ARG A 276 -14.47 -13.63 8.91
N PHE A 277 -13.46 -14.40 9.26
CA PHE A 277 -12.09 -14.23 8.77
C PHE A 277 -11.90 -15.10 7.53
N VAL A 278 -11.59 -14.51 6.39
CA VAL A 278 -11.47 -15.23 5.10
C VAL A 278 -10.03 -15.29 4.57
N GLY A 279 -9.08 -14.83 5.39
CA GLY A 279 -7.65 -14.82 5.04
C GLY A 279 -7.29 -13.80 3.96
N SER A 280 -6.03 -13.83 3.51
CA SER A 280 -5.58 -13.00 2.40
C SER A 280 -6.18 -13.46 1.08
N LYS A 281 -6.49 -12.49 0.20
CA LYS A 281 -7.11 -12.70 -1.10
C LYS A 281 -6.28 -12.10 -2.21
N THR A 282 -6.34 -12.70 -3.39
CA THR A 282 -5.75 -12.16 -4.61
C THR A 282 -6.53 -10.94 -5.10
N HIS A 283 -5.93 -10.10 -5.93
CA HIS A 283 -6.62 -8.96 -6.53
C HIS A 283 -7.85 -9.37 -7.36
N GLU A 284 -7.80 -10.55 -8.00
CA GLU A 284 -8.94 -11.09 -8.74
C GLU A 284 -10.11 -11.44 -7.82
N GLU A 285 -9.85 -12.08 -6.67
CA GLU A 285 -10.87 -12.40 -5.69
C GLU A 285 -11.44 -11.12 -5.04
N LEU A 286 -10.58 -10.10 -4.82
CA LEU A 286 -11.00 -8.84 -4.20
C LEU A 286 -12.04 -8.10 -5.02
N LYS A 287 -12.05 -8.16 -6.35
CA LYS A 287 -13.07 -7.54 -7.21
C LYS A 287 -14.49 -7.96 -6.80
N THR A 288 -14.69 -9.28 -6.70
CA THR A 288 -15.98 -9.86 -6.32
C THR A 288 -16.31 -9.59 -4.85
N ILE A 289 -15.30 -9.64 -3.97
CA ILE A 289 -15.47 -9.40 -2.54
C ILE A 289 -15.95 -7.96 -2.29
N TYR A 290 -15.27 -6.95 -2.86
CA TYR A 290 -15.71 -5.56 -2.74
C TYR A 290 -17.11 -5.38 -3.35
N ALA A 291 -17.31 -5.82 -4.58
CA ALA A 291 -18.60 -5.65 -5.26
C ALA A 291 -19.78 -6.31 -4.54
N SER A 292 -19.53 -7.40 -3.79
CA SER A 292 -20.58 -8.18 -3.12
C SER A 292 -20.85 -7.74 -1.66
N ALA A 293 -20.08 -6.80 -1.13
CA ALA A 293 -20.35 -6.18 0.16
C ALA A 293 -21.39 -5.05 0.06
N ASP A 294 -21.85 -4.52 1.19
CA ASP A 294 -22.79 -3.40 1.26
C ASP A 294 -22.12 -2.11 1.79
N ILE A 295 -21.07 -2.25 2.61
CA ILE A 295 -20.33 -1.13 3.17
C ILE A 295 -18.89 -1.54 3.46
N PHE A 296 -17.96 -0.60 3.27
CA PHE A 296 -16.55 -0.77 3.63
C PHE A 296 -16.20 0.04 4.87
N VAL A 297 -15.46 -0.55 5.82
CA VAL A 297 -15.04 0.14 7.06
C VAL A 297 -13.53 0.07 7.23
N ALA A 298 -12.88 1.23 7.36
CA ALA A 298 -11.46 1.41 7.64
C ALA A 298 -11.24 2.07 9.01
N PRO A 299 -11.27 1.30 10.13
CA PRO A 299 -11.23 1.84 11.50
C PRO A 299 -9.80 2.13 11.97
N SER A 300 -8.94 2.63 11.08
CA SER A 300 -7.52 2.82 11.33
C SER A 300 -7.27 3.76 12.51
N ILE A 301 -6.17 3.54 13.20
CA ILE A 301 -5.74 4.32 14.37
C ILE A 301 -4.27 4.67 14.30
N THR A 302 -3.85 5.64 15.07
CA THR A 302 -2.44 5.84 15.40
C THR A 302 -1.97 4.69 16.30
N ALA A 303 -1.01 3.91 15.81
CA ALA A 303 -0.41 2.81 16.57
C ALA A 303 0.49 3.34 17.70
N LYS A 304 0.82 2.50 18.68
CA LYS A 304 1.67 2.88 19.85
C LYS A 304 3.04 3.42 19.46
N ASP A 305 3.58 2.99 18.33
CA ASP A 305 4.87 3.46 17.81
C ASP A 305 4.73 4.72 16.93
N GLY A 306 3.53 5.31 16.83
CA GLY A 306 3.22 6.49 16.03
C GLY A 306 2.94 6.20 14.55
N ASP A 307 2.94 4.92 14.12
CA ASP A 307 2.61 4.57 12.72
C ASP A 307 1.12 4.81 12.45
N GLN A 308 0.85 5.48 11.34
CA GLN A 308 -0.49 5.81 10.85
C GLN A 308 -0.68 5.35 9.41
N GLU A 309 -1.90 5.45 8.91
CA GLU A 309 -2.17 5.17 7.51
C GLU A 309 -1.60 6.28 6.61
N GLY A 310 -0.79 5.89 5.62
CA GLY A 310 -0.22 6.84 4.67
C GLY A 310 -1.25 7.39 3.69
N LEU A 311 -2.13 6.53 3.18
CA LEU A 311 -3.21 6.87 2.26
C LEU A 311 -4.43 5.94 2.44
N GLY A 312 -4.21 4.61 2.33
CA GLY A 312 -5.28 3.61 2.43
C GLY A 312 -5.89 3.23 1.08
N LEU A 313 -5.11 2.62 0.19
CA LEU A 313 -5.53 2.20 -1.16
C LEU A 313 -6.81 1.35 -1.18
N VAL A 314 -7.02 0.52 -0.16
CA VAL A 314 -8.23 -0.30 0.01
C VAL A 314 -9.54 0.51 0.01
N MET A 315 -9.48 1.79 0.40
CA MET A 315 -10.64 2.69 0.30
C MET A 315 -10.88 3.16 -1.14
N LEU A 316 -9.83 3.34 -1.94
CA LEU A 316 -9.98 3.64 -3.37
C LEU A 316 -10.59 2.44 -4.10
N GLU A 317 -10.20 1.21 -3.75
CA GLU A 317 -10.79 -0.03 -4.28
C GLU A 317 -12.27 -0.13 -3.89
N ALA A 318 -12.62 0.21 -2.65
CA ALA A 318 -14.00 0.27 -2.18
C ALA A 318 -14.83 1.31 -2.94
N PHE A 319 -14.31 2.54 -3.11
CA PHE A 319 -14.96 3.58 -3.91
C PHE A 319 -15.15 3.17 -5.37
N ALA A 320 -14.12 2.58 -6.00
CA ALA A 320 -14.21 2.09 -7.38
C ALA A 320 -15.26 0.98 -7.52
N SER A 321 -15.48 0.19 -6.46
CA SER A 321 -16.53 -0.84 -6.40
C SER A 321 -17.91 -0.28 -6.06
N GLY A 322 -18.03 1.04 -5.83
CA GLY A 322 -19.28 1.72 -5.50
C GLY A 322 -19.75 1.44 -4.07
N LEU A 323 -18.84 1.11 -3.14
CA LEU A 323 -19.17 0.92 -1.74
C LEU A 323 -19.16 2.24 -0.97
N PRO A 324 -20.16 2.49 -0.12
CA PRO A 324 -20.05 3.50 0.94
C PRO A 324 -18.85 3.18 1.85
N VAL A 325 -18.10 4.22 2.24
CA VAL A 325 -16.91 4.08 3.07
C VAL A 325 -17.11 4.79 4.41
N ILE A 326 -16.86 4.06 5.50
CA ILE A 326 -16.68 4.64 6.83
C ILE A 326 -15.22 4.48 7.22
N ALA A 327 -14.57 5.57 7.64
CA ALA A 327 -13.16 5.55 8.00
C ALA A 327 -12.88 6.38 9.25
N SER A 328 -11.77 6.08 9.93
CA SER A 328 -11.33 6.92 11.05
C SER A 328 -10.54 8.13 10.55
N ARG A 329 -10.60 9.26 11.29
CA ARG A 329 -9.75 10.45 11.09
C ARG A 329 -8.32 10.13 11.51
N SER A 330 -7.55 9.47 10.64
CA SER A 330 -6.18 9.01 10.93
C SER A 330 -5.27 9.18 9.71
N GLY A 331 -4.14 9.83 9.92
CA GLY A 331 -3.11 9.99 8.89
C GLY A 331 -3.65 10.55 7.56
N GLY A 332 -3.27 9.93 6.45
CA GLY A 332 -3.69 10.33 5.10
C GLY A 332 -5.11 9.94 4.71
N ILE A 333 -5.86 9.26 5.57
CA ILE A 333 -7.25 8.88 5.29
C ILE A 333 -8.13 10.11 5.01
N VAL A 334 -7.91 11.20 5.74
CA VAL A 334 -8.66 12.46 5.60
C VAL A 334 -8.44 13.15 4.25
N ASP A 335 -7.42 12.75 3.51
CA ASP A 335 -7.21 13.23 2.15
C ASP A 335 -8.14 12.55 1.15
N LEU A 336 -8.45 11.28 1.36
CA LEU A 336 -9.33 10.48 0.51
C LEU A 336 -10.80 10.61 0.90
N VAL A 337 -11.10 10.46 2.19
CA VAL A 337 -12.48 10.47 2.69
C VAL A 337 -12.82 11.89 3.18
N LYS A 338 -13.78 12.51 2.52
CA LYS A 338 -14.35 13.80 2.90
C LYS A 338 -15.69 13.56 3.55
N ASP A 339 -15.76 13.86 4.86
CA ASP A 339 -16.92 13.56 5.69
C ASP A 339 -18.20 14.15 5.10
N SER A 340 -19.24 13.34 5.00
CA SER A 340 -20.56 13.67 4.43
C SER A 340 -20.54 14.10 2.95
N ILE A 341 -19.43 13.90 2.21
CA ILE A 341 -19.31 14.18 0.79
C ILE A 341 -19.17 12.87 0.00
N ASN A 342 -18.12 12.10 0.29
CA ASN A 342 -17.85 10.83 -0.38
C ASN A 342 -17.73 9.64 0.58
N GLY A 343 -17.95 9.86 1.89
CA GLY A 343 -17.91 8.84 2.92
C GLY A 343 -18.22 9.44 4.29
N CYS A 344 -18.04 8.63 5.34
CA CYS A 344 -18.20 9.08 6.72
C CYS A 344 -16.87 8.97 7.47
N LEU A 345 -16.55 10.00 8.25
CA LEU A 345 -15.43 9.98 9.16
C LEU A 345 -15.91 9.82 10.62
N VAL A 346 -15.19 9.03 11.38
CA VAL A 346 -15.34 8.85 12.83
C VAL A 346 -14.02 9.12 13.52
N GLU A 347 -14.04 9.43 14.82
CA GLU A 347 -12.79 9.56 15.57
C GLU A 347 -12.09 8.20 15.76
N GLU A 348 -10.77 8.21 15.93
CA GLU A 348 -10.01 7.01 16.22
C GLU A 348 -10.55 6.33 17.49
N LYS A 349 -10.72 5.00 17.45
CA LYS A 349 -11.17 4.18 18.58
C LYS A 349 -12.62 4.43 19.03
N ASP A 350 -13.39 5.22 18.31
CA ASP A 350 -14.79 5.51 18.63
C ASP A 350 -15.71 4.36 18.20
N ILE A 351 -15.83 3.35 19.08
CA ILE A 351 -16.64 2.16 18.86
C ILE A 351 -18.12 2.53 18.61
N LYS A 352 -18.66 3.51 19.38
CA LYS A 352 -20.06 3.92 19.24
C LYS A 352 -20.28 4.69 17.93
N GLY A 353 -19.35 5.56 17.56
CA GLY A 353 -19.39 6.30 16.30
C GLY A 353 -19.35 5.34 15.10
N ILE A 354 -18.47 4.33 15.12
CA ILE A 354 -18.39 3.28 14.08
C ILE A 354 -19.74 2.57 13.95
N ALA A 355 -20.30 2.05 15.06
CA ALA A 355 -21.58 1.33 15.06
C ALA A 355 -22.74 2.20 14.55
N ASN A 356 -22.84 3.46 15.02
CA ASN A 356 -23.87 4.40 14.58
C ASN A 356 -23.79 4.70 13.10
N LYS A 357 -22.58 4.98 12.56
CA LYS A 357 -22.42 5.27 11.13
C LYS A 357 -22.76 4.06 10.27
N ILE A 358 -22.35 2.84 10.69
CA ILE A 358 -22.74 1.60 10.00
C ILE A 358 -24.27 1.49 9.95
N ASN A 359 -24.97 1.62 11.08
CA ASN A 359 -26.41 1.50 11.15
C ASN A 359 -27.13 2.56 10.29
N ILE A 360 -26.64 3.81 10.30
CA ILE A 360 -27.19 4.89 9.45
C ILE A 360 -27.05 4.55 7.99
N VAL A 361 -25.87 4.12 7.55
CA VAL A 361 -25.59 3.81 6.13
C VAL A 361 -26.39 2.60 5.68
N LEU A 362 -26.45 1.51 6.47
CA LEU A 362 -27.15 0.29 6.09
C LEU A 362 -28.68 0.47 6.06
N ASN A 363 -29.23 1.41 6.84
CA ASN A 363 -30.68 1.70 6.89
C ASN A 363 -31.14 2.79 5.91
N ASN A 364 -30.23 3.53 5.27
CA ASN A 364 -30.54 4.62 4.37
C ASN A 364 -29.89 4.42 2.99
N GLU A 365 -30.52 3.59 2.17
CA GLU A 365 -30.03 3.31 0.80
C GLU A 365 -29.92 4.56 -0.10
N ARG A 366 -30.59 5.68 0.26
CA ARG A 366 -30.61 6.92 -0.53
C ARG A 366 -29.43 7.87 -0.28
N ILE A 367 -28.60 7.63 0.73
CA ILE A 367 -27.55 8.59 1.12
C ILE A 367 -26.28 8.42 0.27
N TYR A 368 -26.12 7.27 -0.40
CA TYR A 368 -24.87 6.91 -1.08
C TYR A 368 -25.04 6.28 -2.48
N ASN A 369 -26.21 6.49 -3.13
CA ASN A 369 -26.44 6.17 -4.53
C ASN A 369 -26.18 7.36 -5.44
#